data_2d82b744f27ca34d71333fb431c0c98c
#
_entry.id   2d82b744f27ca34d71333fb431c0c98c
#
_cell.length_a   1.000
_cell.length_b   1.000
_cell.length_c   1.000
_cell.angle_alpha   90.00
_cell.angle_beta   90.00
_cell.angle_gamma   90.00
#
_symmetry.space_group_name_H-M   'P 1'
#
loop_
_entity.id
_entity.type
_entity.pdbx_description
1 polymer ?
#
loop_
_entity_poly.entity_id
_entity_poly.type
_entity_poly.pdbx_seq_one_letter_code
_entity_poly.pdbx_strand_id
1 'polypeptide(L)'
;MQTYLLPMKVLAFALMVLATSSFGQRSAPNDGMKIQRLPEAKANKTISLNPEYCVHGEPKAGFKGKLPLLLYLHGAGGVGLDIGKPRRQVGPLLGPLRKASIETLIVAPQATGSPKREKGKGGWQVADLDLLLAHLIETLPVDPDRVYLTGNSMGGYGTFMWAGYRPGHFAAIAPMVGGIGPLGPKDVTKDLDLWGRNLAKLPMRAYYGGKDRVVPADRGAMIMKAIGKAGGKKAELIVFEDKGHDAGRVPYGQPEFFKWLFSHKRKK
;
A
#
# COMPACT_ATOMS: atom_id res chain seq x y z
N MET A 1 59.59 -24.82 61.94
CA MET A 1 59.03 -23.51 61.64
C MET A 1 59.08 -23.34 60.12
N GLN A 2 57.95 -23.56 59.53
CA GLN A 2 57.83 -23.54 58.03
C GLN A 2 56.98 -22.33 57.66
N THR A 3 57.58 -21.35 57.03
CA THR A 3 56.94 -20.13 56.49
C THR A 3 56.45 -20.39 55.10
N TYR A 4 55.12 -20.35 54.94
CA TYR A 4 54.47 -20.40 53.61
C TYR A 4 54.33 -19.00 53.03
N LEU A 5 54.95 -18.74 51.89
CA LEU A 5 54.75 -17.55 51.07
C LEU A 5 53.59 -17.81 50.07
N LEU A 6 52.57 -16.93 50.14
CA LEU A 6 51.48 -16.92 49.17
C LEU A 6 51.93 -16.18 47.87
N PRO A 7 51.54 -16.67 46.70
CA PRO A 7 51.85 -15.93 45.45
C PRO A 7 50.82 -14.81 45.19
N MET A 8 51.36 -13.63 44.87
CA MET A 8 50.62 -12.49 44.38
C MET A 8 49.97 -12.82 43.04
N LYS A 9 48.64 -12.70 42.94
CA LYS A 9 47.90 -12.74 41.69
C LYS A 9 48.00 -11.37 41.01
N VAL A 10 48.70 -11.32 39.88
CA VAL A 10 48.71 -10.18 38.99
C VAL A 10 47.36 -10.12 38.29
N LEU A 11 46.58 -9.09 38.52
CA LEU A 11 45.31 -8.80 37.85
C LEU A 11 45.61 -8.10 36.54
N ALA A 12 45.52 -8.82 35.40
CA ALA A 12 45.62 -8.24 34.09
C ALA A 12 44.29 -7.55 33.73
N PHE A 13 44.27 -6.24 33.69
CA PHE A 13 43.18 -5.45 33.14
C PHE A 13 43.18 -5.60 31.61
N ALA A 14 42.25 -6.39 31.10
CA ALA A 14 41.97 -6.43 29.65
C ALA A 14 41.15 -5.18 29.30
N LEU A 15 41.77 -4.25 28.61
CA LEU A 15 41.11 -3.10 28.00
C LEU A 15 40.25 -3.59 26.82
N MET A 16 38.94 -3.75 27.05
CA MET A 16 37.99 -4.08 26.00
C MET A 16 37.68 -2.82 25.21
N VAL A 17 38.32 -2.64 24.07
CA VAL A 17 38.02 -1.59 23.10
C VAL A 17 36.67 -1.96 22.48
N LEU A 18 35.61 -1.30 22.93
CA LEU A 18 34.29 -1.32 22.27
C LEU A 18 34.45 -0.58 20.93
N ALA A 19 34.65 -1.34 19.87
CA ALA A 19 34.49 -0.83 18.51
C ALA A 19 32.98 -0.54 18.32
N THR A 20 32.59 0.72 18.52
CA THR A 20 31.28 1.21 18.07
C THR A 20 31.31 1.23 16.54
N SER A 21 30.82 0.16 15.93
CA SER A 21 30.48 0.18 14.50
C SER A 21 29.36 1.22 14.32
N SER A 22 29.74 2.41 13.87
CA SER A 22 28.79 3.38 13.35
C SER A 22 28.11 2.77 12.13
N PHE A 23 26.95 2.16 12.33
CA PHE A 23 26.03 1.94 11.23
C PHE A 23 25.70 3.32 10.66
N GLY A 24 26.31 3.64 9.51
CA GLY A 24 26.02 4.85 8.78
C GLY A 24 24.51 4.93 8.57
N GLN A 25 23.87 5.87 9.23
CA GLN A 25 22.50 6.25 8.91
C GLN A 25 22.51 6.66 7.45
N ARG A 26 21.98 5.77 6.58
CA ARG A 26 21.67 6.16 5.21
C ARG A 26 20.68 7.32 5.34
N SER A 27 21.11 8.51 4.92
CA SER A 27 20.24 9.68 4.85
C SER A 27 18.92 9.27 4.19
N ALA A 28 17.80 9.63 4.81
CA ALA A 28 16.49 9.35 4.24
C ALA A 28 16.44 9.89 2.80
N PRO A 29 15.89 9.13 1.83
CA PRO A 29 15.79 9.59 0.46
C PRO A 29 15.12 10.96 0.42
N ASN A 30 15.70 11.93 -0.29
CA ASN A 30 15.08 13.26 -0.49
C ASN A 30 13.96 13.15 -1.54
N ASP A 31 12.93 12.36 -1.23
CA ASP A 31 11.77 12.09 -2.08
C ASP A 31 10.55 12.97 -1.73
N GLY A 32 10.71 13.91 -0.78
CA GLY A 32 9.65 14.79 -0.33
C GLY A 32 8.53 14.08 0.45
N MET A 33 8.71 12.81 0.81
CA MET A 33 7.76 12.10 1.65
C MET A 33 7.95 12.44 3.13
N LYS A 34 6.85 12.76 3.79
CA LYS A 34 6.76 12.93 5.24
C LYS A 34 6.13 11.70 5.87
N ILE A 35 6.43 11.47 7.13
CA ILE A 35 5.73 10.48 7.96
C ILE A 35 4.75 11.26 8.83
N GLN A 36 3.48 10.86 8.77
CA GLN A 36 2.43 11.34 9.66
C GLN A 36 1.90 10.18 10.49
N ARG A 37 1.14 10.50 11.53
CA ARG A 37 0.62 9.52 12.49
C ARG A 37 -0.85 9.77 12.78
N LEU A 38 -1.64 8.71 12.83
CA LEU A 38 -3.00 8.76 13.36
C LEU A 38 -2.98 9.19 14.83
N PRO A 39 -3.91 10.06 15.26
CA PRO A 39 -4.12 10.33 16.68
C PRO A 39 -4.36 9.03 17.45
N GLU A 40 -3.92 8.97 18.69
CA GLU A 40 -3.98 7.77 19.53
C GLU A 40 -5.40 7.20 19.62
N ALA A 41 -6.41 8.05 19.81
CA ALA A 41 -7.81 7.65 19.86
C ALA A 41 -8.33 6.97 18.58
N LYS A 42 -7.73 7.27 17.41
CA LYS A 42 -8.01 6.59 16.14
C LYS A 42 -7.14 5.35 15.97
N ALA A 43 -5.85 5.43 16.31
CA ALA A 43 -4.91 4.32 16.23
C ALA A 43 -5.36 3.11 17.06
N ASN A 44 -5.87 3.34 18.26
CA ASN A 44 -6.36 2.27 19.16
C ASN A 44 -7.62 1.56 18.63
N LYS A 45 -8.28 2.08 17.59
CA LYS A 45 -9.43 1.44 16.93
C LYS A 45 -9.02 0.60 15.73
N THR A 46 -7.76 0.64 15.32
CA THR A 46 -7.29 -0.14 14.16
C THR A 46 -6.97 -1.58 14.55
N ILE A 47 -7.18 -2.49 13.60
CA ILE A 47 -6.98 -3.93 13.78
C ILE A 47 -5.55 -4.33 13.38
N SER A 48 -5.10 -3.85 12.23
CA SER A 48 -3.83 -4.25 11.61
C SER A 48 -3.18 -3.12 10.81
N LEU A 49 -3.41 -1.87 11.20
CA LEU A 49 -2.80 -0.71 10.56
C LEU A 49 -1.72 -0.12 11.47
N ASN A 50 -0.52 0.14 10.91
CA ASN A 50 0.48 0.96 11.58
C ASN A 50 -0.10 2.38 11.75
N PRO A 51 -0.06 2.95 12.95
CA PRO A 51 -0.47 4.35 13.14
C PRO A 51 0.30 5.33 12.25
N GLU A 52 1.53 5.01 11.89
CA GLU A 52 2.33 5.83 10.97
C GLU A 52 2.03 5.51 9.51
N TYR A 53 2.01 6.54 8.69
CA TYR A 53 1.81 6.44 7.24
C TYR A 53 2.64 7.48 6.50
N CYS A 54 3.04 7.16 5.26
CA CYS A 54 3.76 8.08 4.41
C CYS A 54 2.79 9.02 3.68
N VAL A 55 3.15 10.31 3.60
CA VAL A 55 2.44 11.33 2.82
C VAL A 55 3.43 12.03 1.89
N HIS A 56 3.04 12.25 0.63
CA HIS A 56 3.75 13.07 -0.34
C HIS A 56 2.79 14.06 -1.00
N GLY A 57 3.33 15.20 -1.44
CA GLY A 57 2.55 16.19 -2.21
C GLY A 57 1.71 17.12 -1.33
N GLU A 58 2.00 17.21 -0.02
CA GLU A 58 1.35 18.22 0.82
C GLU A 58 1.65 19.63 0.29
N PRO A 59 0.61 20.45 0.12
CA PRO A 59 0.80 21.81 -0.37
C PRO A 59 1.49 22.69 0.67
N LYS A 60 2.02 23.82 0.22
CA LYS A 60 2.60 24.83 1.11
C LYS A 60 1.52 25.41 2.06
N ALA A 61 1.97 25.90 3.20
CA ALA A 61 1.10 26.59 4.15
C ALA A 61 0.31 27.72 3.46
N GLY A 62 -0.97 27.85 3.79
CA GLY A 62 -1.87 28.82 3.18
C GLY A 62 -2.58 28.36 1.90
N PHE A 63 -2.34 27.15 1.43
CA PHE A 63 -3.10 26.58 0.31
C PHE A 63 -4.60 26.46 0.66
N LYS A 64 -5.46 27.05 -0.17
CA LYS A 64 -6.92 27.07 0.07
C LYS A 64 -7.70 26.12 -0.83
N GLY A 65 -7.00 25.40 -1.74
CA GLY A 65 -7.62 24.47 -2.67
C GLY A 65 -7.82 23.08 -2.07
N LYS A 66 -8.30 22.15 -2.93
CA LYS A 66 -8.36 20.73 -2.65
C LYS A 66 -7.58 19.95 -3.71
N LEU A 67 -6.87 18.94 -3.28
CA LEU A 67 -6.04 18.09 -4.13
C LEU A 67 -6.63 16.70 -4.29
N PRO A 68 -6.39 16.05 -5.42
CA PRO A 68 -6.63 14.62 -5.57
C PRO A 68 -5.86 13.83 -4.51
N LEU A 69 -6.37 12.68 -4.13
CA LEU A 69 -5.70 11.74 -3.22
C LEU A 69 -5.46 10.40 -3.94
N LEU A 70 -4.21 9.98 -4.02
CA LEU A 70 -3.84 8.62 -4.41
C LEU A 70 -3.48 7.80 -3.17
N LEU A 71 -4.27 6.78 -2.89
CA LEU A 71 -3.98 5.78 -1.88
C LEU A 71 -3.22 4.62 -2.52
N TYR A 72 -2.04 4.31 -1.97
CA TYR A 72 -1.20 3.20 -2.41
C TYR A 72 -1.10 2.12 -1.34
N LEU A 73 -1.62 0.94 -1.64
CA LEU A 73 -1.53 -0.22 -0.76
C LEU A 73 -0.33 -1.10 -1.14
N HIS A 74 0.59 -1.29 -0.20
CA HIS A 74 1.80 -2.07 -0.43
C HIS A 74 1.53 -3.57 -0.56
N GLY A 75 2.43 -4.29 -1.22
CA GLY A 75 2.47 -5.75 -1.24
C GLY A 75 2.97 -6.36 0.08
N ALA A 76 3.00 -7.71 0.16
CA ALA A 76 3.39 -8.44 1.36
C ALA A 76 4.75 -8.02 1.95
N GLY A 77 5.70 -7.62 1.12
CA GLY A 77 7.01 -7.13 1.58
C GLY A 77 6.98 -5.80 2.34
N GLY A 78 5.84 -5.09 2.35
CA GLY A 78 5.64 -3.86 3.12
C GLY A 78 5.11 -4.09 4.53
N VAL A 79 4.67 -5.29 4.87
CA VAL A 79 4.07 -5.63 6.17
C VAL A 79 5.06 -5.41 7.32
N GLY A 80 4.55 -4.89 8.44
CA GLY A 80 5.29 -4.67 9.69
C GLY A 80 5.14 -3.27 10.25
N LEU A 81 6.14 -2.82 11.02
CA LEU A 81 6.17 -1.51 11.69
C LEU A 81 7.30 -0.59 11.15
N ASP A 82 8.08 -1.06 10.18
CA ASP A 82 9.09 -0.24 9.51
C ASP A 82 8.42 0.54 8.38
N ILE A 83 8.05 1.78 8.63
CA ILE A 83 7.40 2.67 7.67
C ILE A 83 8.28 2.98 6.44
N GLY A 84 9.57 2.72 6.52
CA GLY A 84 10.46 2.79 5.37
C GLY A 84 10.14 1.77 4.27
N LYS A 85 9.47 0.65 4.61
CA LYS A 85 9.08 -0.37 3.63
C LYS A 85 8.03 0.13 2.63
N PRO A 86 6.85 0.65 3.04
CA PRO A 86 5.89 1.23 2.10
C PRO A 86 6.46 2.45 1.38
N ARG A 87 7.27 3.30 2.05
CA ARG A 87 7.95 4.43 1.43
C ARG A 87 8.78 4.01 0.21
N ARG A 88 9.57 2.93 0.33
CA ARG A 88 10.36 2.39 -0.79
C ARG A 88 9.51 1.87 -1.94
N GLN A 89 8.31 1.37 -1.66
CA GLN A 89 7.39 0.88 -2.70
C GLN A 89 6.68 2.00 -3.45
N VAL A 90 6.43 3.13 -2.81
CA VAL A 90 5.79 4.31 -3.41
C VAL A 90 6.78 5.15 -4.22
N GLY A 91 8.03 5.24 -3.81
CA GLY A 91 9.04 6.08 -4.45
C GLY A 91 9.05 6.04 -5.99
N PRO A 92 8.97 4.85 -6.62
CA PRO A 92 8.94 4.72 -8.08
C PRO A 92 7.77 5.43 -8.78
N LEU A 93 6.67 5.73 -8.09
CA LEU A 93 5.51 6.41 -8.68
C LEU A 93 5.76 7.91 -8.90
N LEU A 94 6.66 8.53 -8.12
CA LEU A 94 6.84 9.98 -8.07
C LEU A 94 7.37 10.57 -9.39
N GLY A 95 8.31 9.87 -10.03
CA GLY A 95 8.88 10.31 -11.30
C GLY A 95 7.85 10.38 -12.42
N PRO A 96 7.12 9.30 -12.72
CA PRO A 96 6.05 9.27 -13.72
C PRO A 96 4.90 10.24 -13.43
N LEU A 97 4.50 10.42 -12.17
CA LEU A 97 3.50 11.43 -11.77
C LEU A 97 3.96 12.85 -12.13
N ARG A 98 5.23 13.21 -11.85
CA ARG A 98 5.79 14.50 -12.26
C ARG A 98 5.81 14.66 -13.78
N LYS A 99 6.18 13.61 -14.53
CA LYS A 99 6.14 13.62 -16.00
C LYS A 99 4.73 13.79 -16.57
N ALA A 100 3.72 13.29 -15.83
CA ALA A 100 2.32 13.47 -16.18
C ALA A 100 1.77 14.86 -15.77
N SER A 101 2.56 15.70 -15.09
CA SER A 101 2.16 17.01 -14.54
C SER A 101 0.93 16.93 -13.63
N ILE A 102 0.87 15.88 -12.80
CA ILE A 102 -0.25 15.64 -11.88
C ILE A 102 0.16 16.05 -10.47
N GLU A 103 -0.51 17.07 -9.94
CA GLU A 103 -0.43 17.45 -8.53
C GLU A 103 -1.44 16.63 -7.72
N THR A 104 -0.95 15.88 -6.74
CA THR A 104 -1.77 14.99 -5.92
C THR A 104 -1.13 14.72 -4.56
N LEU A 105 -1.96 14.51 -3.56
CA LEU A 105 -1.55 13.87 -2.33
C LEU A 105 -1.37 12.36 -2.60
N ILE A 106 -0.26 11.79 -2.14
CA ILE A 106 -0.07 10.34 -2.15
C ILE A 106 0.03 9.89 -0.70
N VAL A 107 -0.79 8.93 -0.32
CA VAL A 107 -0.73 8.34 1.01
C VAL A 107 -0.49 6.84 0.89
N ALA A 108 0.55 6.38 1.59
CA ALA A 108 0.89 4.97 1.70
C ALA A 108 0.85 4.53 3.17
N PRO A 109 -0.25 3.91 3.60
CA PRO A 109 -0.34 3.27 4.90
C PRO A 109 0.49 2.00 4.96
N GLN A 110 0.66 1.46 6.16
CA GLN A 110 1.32 0.17 6.38
C GLN A 110 0.42 -0.79 7.13
N ALA A 111 0.19 -1.98 6.54
CA ALA A 111 -0.41 -3.09 7.25
C ALA A 111 0.63 -3.73 8.17
N THR A 112 0.26 -3.97 9.44
CA THR A 112 1.21 -4.50 10.43
C THR A 112 1.36 -6.01 10.40
N GLY A 113 0.39 -6.73 9.84
CA GLY A 113 0.23 -8.15 10.10
C GLY A 113 -0.30 -8.34 11.53
N SER A 114 -1.53 -8.79 11.69
CA SER A 114 -2.11 -8.96 13.03
C SER A 114 -1.38 -10.04 13.82
N PRO A 115 -1.00 -9.81 15.09
CA PRO A 115 -0.46 -10.85 15.97
C PRO A 115 -1.45 -12.01 16.23
N LYS A 116 -2.75 -11.80 16.00
CA LYS A 116 -3.79 -12.84 16.09
C LYS A 116 -3.99 -13.62 14.78
N ARG A 117 -3.07 -13.47 13.82
CA ARG A 117 -3.25 -14.08 12.49
C ARG A 117 -2.90 -15.54 12.47
N GLU A 118 -3.85 -16.32 12.03
CA GLU A 118 -3.59 -17.55 11.31
C GLU A 118 -2.75 -17.26 10.06
N LYS A 119 -1.73 -18.09 9.80
CA LYS A 119 -0.85 -17.95 8.63
C LYS A 119 -1.68 -17.68 7.36
N GLY A 120 -1.33 -16.65 6.62
CA GLY A 120 -1.87 -16.38 5.28
C GLY A 120 -3.00 -15.35 5.17
N LYS A 121 -3.62 -14.89 6.26
CA LYS A 121 -4.69 -13.89 6.17
C LYS A 121 -4.14 -12.48 5.91
N GLY A 122 -4.48 -11.92 4.75
CA GLY A 122 -4.02 -10.65 4.19
C GLY A 122 -3.94 -9.48 5.18
N GLY A 123 -3.08 -8.47 4.90
CA GLY A 123 -2.77 -7.38 5.81
C GLY A 123 -3.83 -6.30 5.92
N TRP A 124 -4.64 -6.13 4.90
CA TRP A 124 -5.57 -5.02 4.79
C TRP A 124 -6.93 -5.34 5.41
N GLN A 125 -7.50 -4.37 6.14
CA GLN A 125 -8.84 -4.44 6.73
C GLN A 125 -9.66 -3.25 6.27
N VAL A 126 -10.90 -3.47 5.84
CA VAL A 126 -11.80 -2.40 5.35
C VAL A 126 -12.01 -1.34 6.42
N ALA A 127 -12.26 -1.75 7.66
CA ALA A 127 -12.49 -0.83 8.77
C ALA A 127 -11.29 0.10 9.04
N ASP A 128 -10.06 -0.44 8.97
CA ASP A 128 -8.83 0.34 9.15
C ASP A 128 -8.66 1.38 8.03
N LEU A 129 -8.94 0.96 6.79
CA LEU A 129 -8.82 1.82 5.62
C LEU A 129 -9.92 2.90 5.58
N ASP A 130 -11.15 2.56 5.98
CA ASP A 130 -12.26 3.52 6.13
C ASP A 130 -11.91 4.60 7.19
N LEU A 131 -11.35 4.18 8.34
CA LEU A 131 -10.92 5.08 9.40
C LEU A 131 -9.79 6.00 8.93
N LEU A 132 -8.80 5.45 8.22
CA LEU A 132 -7.71 6.23 7.65
C LEU A 132 -8.22 7.25 6.64
N LEU A 133 -9.06 6.85 5.68
CA LEU A 133 -9.59 7.77 4.66
C LEU A 133 -10.40 8.91 5.29
N ALA A 134 -11.25 8.61 6.27
CA ALA A 134 -11.98 9.62 7.00
C ALA A 134 -11.04 10.63 7.69
N HIS A 135 -9.96 10.14 8.33
CA HIS A 135 -8.94 10.99 8.94
C HIS A 135 -8.23 11.88 7.90
N LEU A 136 -7.85 11.32 6.75
CA LEU A 136 -7.17 12.08 5.70
C LEU A 136 -8.06 13.19 5.12
N ILE A 137 -9.35 12.93 4.91
CA ILE A 137 -10.32 13.94 4.42
C ILE A 137 -10.53 15.05 5.44
N GLU A 138 -10.48 14.71 6.74
CA GLU A 138 -10.63 15.67 7.84
C GLU A 138 -9.40 16.58 8.00
N THR A 139 -8.19 16.04 7.80
CA THR A 139 -6.94 16.71 8.19
C THR A 139 -6.10 17.24 7.02
N LEU A 140 -6.31 16.73 5.80
CA LEU A 140 -5.59 17.13 4.61
C LEU A 140 -6.56 17.80 3.60
N PRO A 141 -6.07 18.64 2.70
CA PRO A 141 -6.92 19.30 1.70
C PRO A 141 -7.32 18.35 0.55
N VAL A 142 -7.95 17.24 0.90
CA VAL A 142 -8.39 16.20 -0.05
C VAL A 142 -9.67 16.64 -0.76
N ASP A 143 -9.72 16.49 -2.09
CA ASP A 143 -10.97 16.52 -2.86
C ASP A 143 -11.65 15.14 -2.75
N PRO A 144 -12.75 15.00 -2.02
CA PRO A 144 -13.40 13.71 -1.80
C PRO A 144 -13.99 13.11 -3.08
N ASP A 145 -14.14 13.89 -4.15
CA ASP A 145 -14.60 13.39 -5.43
C ASP A 145 -13.43 12.94 -6.33
N ARG A 146 -12.19 13.13 -5.89
CA ARG A 146 -10.97 12.72 -6.59
C ARG A 146 -10.07 11.85 -5.70
N VAL A 147 -10.63 10.77 -5.16
CA VAL A 147 -9.90 9.76 -4.39
C VAL A 147 -9.66 8.54 -5.28
N TYR A 148 -8.41 8.14 -5.42
CA TYR A 148 -7.97 7.03 -6.25
C TYR A 148 -7.29 5.98 -5.40
N LEU A 149 -7.44 4.73 -5.81
CA LEU A 149 -6.87 3.59 -5.08
C LEU A 149 -6.09 2.68 -6.01
N THR A 150 -4.88 2.35 -5.61
CA THR A 150 -4.04 1.36 -6.28
C THR A 150 -3.23 0.56 -5.27
N GLY A 151 -2.70 -0.57 -5.68
CA GLY A 151 -1.84 -1.38 -4.84
C GLY A 151 -1.34 -2.60 -5.57
N ASN A 152 -0.20 -3.13 -5.12
CA ASN A 152 0.48 -4.25 -5.78
C ASN A 152 0.38 -5.54 -4.96
N SER A 153 0.09 -6.67 -5.61
CA SER A 153 0.06 -8.00 -4.98
C SER A 153 -0.98 -8.05 -3.83
N MET A 154 -0.57 -8.20 -2.58
CA MET A 154 -1.44 -8.06 -1.41
C MET A 154 -2.17 -6.71 -1.40
N GLY A 155 -1.52 -5.62 -1.86
CA GLY A 155 -2.15 -4.32 -2.04
C GLY A 155 -3.18 -4.31 -3.17
N GLY A 156 -2.95 -5.07 -4.25
CA GLY A 156 -3.93 -5.29 -5.31
C GLY A 156 -5.18 -6.01 -4.80
N TYR A 157 -5.01 -7.03 -3.94
CA TYR A 157 -6.11 -7.64 -3.20
C TYR A 157 -6.85 -6.60 -2.34
N GLY A 158 -6.11 -5.80 -1.55
CA GLY A 158 -6.69 -4.74 -0.74
C GLY A 158 -7.48 -3.72 -1.57
N THR A 159 -7.01 -3.42 -2.78
CA THR A 159 -7.70 -2.54 -3.75
C THR A 159 -9.04 -3.14 -4.18
N PHE A 160 -9.07 -4.40 -4.59
CA PHE A 160 -10.33 -5.09 -4.93
C PHE A 160 -11.27 -5.18 -3.74
N MET A 161 -10.76 -5.60 -2.59
CA MET A 161 -11.53 -5.78 -1.37
C MET A 161 -12.19 -4.46 -0.93
N TRP A 162 -11.39 -3.41 -0.79
CA TRP A 162 -11.90 -2.15 -0.27
C TRP A 162 -12.91 -1.52 -1.24
N ALA A 163 -12.60 -1.43 -2.52
CA ALA A 163 -13.53 -0.92 -3.52
C ALA A 163 -14.74 -1.85 -3.73
N GLY A 164 -14.55 -3.15 -3.59
CA GLY A 164 -15.64 -4.14 -3.63
C GLY A 164 -16.67 -3.96 -2.51
N TYR A 165 -16.25 -3.50 -1.33
CA TYR A 165 -17.16 -3.20 -0.23
C TYR A 165 -17.58 -1.72 -0.14
N ARG A 166 -16.74 -0.79 -0.64
CA ARG A 166 -16.92 0.67 -0.52
C ARG A 166 -16.72 1.40 -1.85
N PRO A 167 -17.48 1.07 -2.89
CA PRO A 167 -17.28 1.66 -4.22
C PRO A 167 -17.45 3.18 -4.21
N GLY A 168 -18.28 3.72 -3.33
CA GLY A 168 -18.56 5.16 -3.22
C GLY A 168 -17.39 6.01 -2.73
N HIS A 169 -16.28 5.42 -2.30
CA HIS A 169 -15.12 6.19 -1.88
C HIS A 169 -14.26 6.66 -3.06
N PHE A 170 -14.30 5.97 -4.20
CA PHE A 170 -13.30 6.11 -5.25
C PHE A 170 -13.84 6.70 -6.54
N ALA A 171 -13.02 7.53 -7.19
CA ALA A 171 -13.23 8.01 -8.55
C ALA A 171 -12.80 6.97 -9.59
N ALA A 172 -11.70 6.28 -9.35
CA ALA A 172 -11.20 5.16 -10.12
C ALA A 172 -10.25 4.29 -9.28
N ILE A 173 -10.05 3.03 -9.69
CA ILE A 173 -9.14 2.11 -9.02
C ILE A 173 -8.24 1.37 -10.02
N ALA A 174 -7.07 0.96 -9.54
CA ALA A 174 -6.11 0.20 -10.35
C ALA A 174 -5.42 -0.91 -9.52
N PRO A 175 -6.04 -2.09 -9.38
CA PRO A 175 -5.41 -3.24 -8.72
C PRO A 175 -4.32 -3.86 -9.61
N MET A 176 -3.12 -4.06 -9.05
CA MET A 176 -1.97 -4.65 -9.73
C MET A 176 -1.69 -6.06 -9.19
N VAL A 177 -1.73 -7.07 -10.05
CA VAL A 177 -1.47 -8.48 -9.74
C VAL A 177 -2.13 -8.93 -8.44
N GLY A 178 -3.38 -8.50 -8.24
CA GLY A 178 -4.13 -8.69 -6.99
C GLY A 178 -4.89 -10.02 -6.96
N GLY A 179 -4.81 -10.73 -5.83
CA GLY A 179 -5.74 -11.83 -5.55
C GLY A 179 -7.16 -11.33 -5.33
N ILE A 180 -8.12 -12.23 -5.32
CA ILE A 180 -9.56 -11.93 -5.07
C ILE A 180 -10.12 -12.71 -3.89
N GLY A 181 -9.28 -13.17 -2.99
CA GLY A 181 -9.68 -13.93 -1.80
C GLY A 181 -8.82 -13.63 -0.57
N PRO A 182 -9.38 -13.79 0.65
CA PRO A 182 -8.80 -13.32 1.89
C PRO A 182 -7.68 -14.22 2.44
N LEU A 183 -7.64 -15.49 2.03
CA LEU A 183 -6.72 -16.48 2.61
C LEU A 183 -5.38 -16.56 1.88
N GLY A 184 -5.37 -16.19 0.61
CA GLY A 184 -4.16 -16.21 -0.19
C GLY A 184 -4.38 -15.78 -1.65
N PRO A 185 -3.30 -15.69 -2.43
CA PRO A 185 -3.35 -15.18 -3.81
C PRO A 185 -4.15 -16.09 -4.77
N LYS A 186 -4.34 -17.35 -4.41
CA LYS A 186 -5.11 -18.32 -5.21
C LYS A 186 -6.55 -18.49 -4.74
N ASP A 187 -6.90 -17.90 -3.61
CA ASP A 187 -8.24 -17.98 -3.05
C ASP A 187 -9.24 -17.07 -3.79
N VAL A 188 -10.53 -17.36 -3.65
CA VAL A 188 -11.62 -16.59 -4.22
C VAL A 188 -12.57 -16.21 -3.10
N THR A 189 -12.94 -14.94 -3.02
CA THR A 189 -13.90 -14.46 -2.02
C THR A 189 -15.28 -15.07 -2.25
N LYS A 190 -15.98 -15.39 -1.17
CA LYS A 190 -17.41 -15.75 -1.20
C LYS A 190 -18.31 -14.58 -1.65
N ASP A 191 -17.82 -13.36 -1.54
CA ASP A 191 -18.55 -12.13 -1.87
C ASP A 191 -18.28 -11.65 -3.31
N LEU A 192 -17.82 -12.54 -4.21
CA LEU A 192 -17.41 -12.18 -5.57
C LEU A 192 -18.54 -11.48 -6.36
N ASP A 193 -19.77 -11.94 -6.24
CA ASP A 193 -20.93 -11.31 -6.90
C ASP A 193 -21.26 -9.93 -6.31
N LEU A 194 -21.08 -9.73 -5.00
CA LEU A 194 -21.22 -8.42 -4.37
C LEU A 194 -20.14 -7.47 -4.89
N TRP A 195 -18.87 -7.92 -4.94
CA TRP A 195 -17.78 -7.13 -5.50
C TRP A 195 -18.03 -6.81 -6.97
N GLY A 196 -18.51 -7.78 -7.74
CA GLY A 196 -18.86 -7.56 -9.16
C GLY A 196 -19.88 -6.43 -9.34
N ARG A 197 -20.99 -6.45 -8.59
CA ARG A 197 -22.01 -5.38 -8.62
C ARG A 197 -21.47 -4.01 -8.21
N ASN A 198 -20.59 -3.96 -7.22
CA ASN A 198 -20.05 -2.72 -6.71
C ASN A 198 -18.96 -2.16 -7.64
N LEU A 199 -18.04 -2.99 -8.10
CA LEU A 199 -16.98 -2.60 -9.03
C LEU A 199 -17.52 -2.23 -10.42
N ALA A 200 -18.67 -2.76 -10.83
CA ALA A 200 -19.35 -2.37 -12.07
C ALA A 200 -19.67 -0.86 -12.15
N LYS A 201 -19.71 -0.17 -11.01
CA LYS A 201 -19.98 1.27 -10.91
C LYS A 201 -18.74 2.14 -11.13
N LEU A 202 -17.53 1.54 -11.07
CA LEU A 202 -16.25 2.24 -11.04
C LEU A 202 -15.47 2.10 -12.34
N PRO A 203 -14.78 3.15 -12.80
CA PRO A 203 -13.64 3.02 -13.71
C PRO A 203 -12.54 2.17 -13.03
N MET A 204 -12.10 1.11 -13.71
CA MET A 204 -11.09 0.20 -13.19
C MET A 204 -10.18 -0.31 -14.31
N ARG A 205 -8.88 -0.36 -14.07
CA ARG A 205 -7.91 -1.13 -14.84
C ARG A 205 -7.20 -2.12 -13.95
N ALA A 206 -7.44 -3.41 -14.16
CA ALA A 206 -6.76 -4.48 -13.45
C ALA A 206 -5.59 -5.00 -14.31
N TYR A 207 -4.42 -5.14 -13.70
CA TYR A 207 -3.19 -5.51 -14.40
C TYR A 207 -2.66 -6.85 -13.89
N TYR A 208 -2.27 -7.74 -14.82
CA TYR A 208 -1.75 -9.07 -14.49
C TYR A 208 -0.58 -9.47 -15.40
N GLY A 209 0.18 -10.45 -14.96
CA GLY A 209 1.18 -11.12 -15.77
C GLY A 209 0.68 -12.48 -16.24
N GLY A 210 0.82 -12.79 -17.55
CA GLY A 210 0.43 -14.08 -18.11
C GLY A 210 1.25 -15.25 -17.55
N LYS A 211 2.50 -14.99 -17.10
CA LYS A 211 3.40 -15.96 -16.49
C LYS A 211 3.47 -15.84 -14.96
N ASP A 212 2.52 -15.14 -14.33
CA ASP A 212 2.51 -14.96 -12.88
C ASP A 212 2.19 -16.29 -12.15
N ARG A 213 3.17 -16.78 -11.39
CA ARG A 213 3.04 -18.02 -10.59
C ARG A 213 2.59 -17.76 -9.16
N VAL A 214 2.53 -16.48 -8.74
CA VAL A 214 2.11 -16.06 -7.39
C VAL A 214 0.61 -15.78 -7.38
N VAL A 215 0.16 -14.87 -8.25
CA VAL A 215 -1.25 -14.52 -8.42
C VAL A 215 -1.65 -14.83 -9.86
N PRO A 216 -2.35 -15.93 -10.12
CA PRO A 216 -2.74 -16.30 -11.48
C PRO A 216 -3.63 -15.24 -12.15
N ALA A 217 -3.42 -14.98 -13.44
CA ALA A 217 -4.18 -13.98 -14.21
C ALA A 217 -5.67 -14.32 -14.33
N ASP A 218 -6.05 -15.59 -14.13
CA ASP A 218 -7.45 -16.03 -14.09
C ASP A 218 -8.27 -15.35 -12.97
N ARG A 219 -7.61 -14.85 -11.91
CA ARG A 219 -8.25 -14.05 -10.86
C ARG A 219 -8.80 -12.74 -11.43
N GLY A 220 -8.04 -12.12 -12.36
CA GLY A 220 -8.51 -10.99 -13.14
C GLY A 220 -9.72 -11.34 -14.01
N ALA A 221 -9.68 -12.47 -14.72
CA ALA A 221 -10.80 -12.92 -15.54
C ALA A 221 -12.06 -13.20 -14.69
N MET A 222 -11.92 -13.80 -13.52
CA MET A 222 -13.04 -14.07 -12.62
C MET A 222 -13.74 -12.81 -12.16
N ILE A 223 -13.00 -11.80 -11.69
CA ILE A 223 -13.61 -10.54 -11.26
C ILE A 223 -14.23 -9.78 -12.43
N MET A 224 -13.60 -9.79 -13.62
CA MET A 224 -14.17 -9.19 -14.82
C MET A 224 -15.48 -9.87 -15.24
N LYS A 225 -15.56 -11.20 -15.14
CA LYS A 225 -16.82 -11.94 -15.37
C LYS A 225 -17.92 -11.52 -14.41
N ALA A 226 -17.60 -11.36 -13.12
CA ALA A 226 -18.56 -10.89 -12.11
C ALA A 226 -19.03 -9.45 -12.40
N ILE A 227 -18.13 -8.55 -12.79
CA ILE A 227 -18.44 -7.17 -13.19
C ILE A 227 -19.32 -7.15 -14.44
N GLY A 228 -18.99 -7.96 -15.45
CA GLY A 228 -19.79 -8.09 -16.69
C GLY A 228 -21.19 -8.58 -16.43
N LYS A 229 -21.38 -9.61 -15.58
CA LYS A 229 -22.71 -10.07 -15.13
C LYS A 229 -23.55 -8.96 -14.51
N ALA A 230 -22.91 -8.00 -13.85
CA ALA A 230 -23.56 -6.85 -13.24
C ALA A 230 -23.75 -5.65 -14.20
N GLY A 231 -23.47 -5.82 -15.49
CA GLY A 231 -23.60 -4.78 -16.52
C GLY A 231 -22.48 -3.73 -16.51
N GLY A 232 -21.36 -3.98 -15.83
CA GLY A 232 -20.21 -3.08 -15.78
C GLY A 232 -19.52 -2.95 -17.14
N LYS A 233 -19.29 -1.69 -17.58
CA LYS A 233 -18.66 -1.37 -18.88
C LYS A 233 -17.40 -0.51 -18.74
N LYS A 234 -16.97 -0.20 -17.52
CA LYS A 234 -15.86 0.73 -17.24
C LYS A 234 -14.63 0.03 -16.67
N ALA A 235 -14.65 -1.29 -16.62
CA ALA A 235 -13.56 -2.11 -16.14
C ALA A 235 -12.80 -2.74 -17.32
N GLU A 236 -11.47 -2.69 -17.24
CA GLU A 236 -10.56 -3.27 -18.22
C GLU A 236 -9.59 -4.23 -17.50
N LEU A 237 -9.30 -5.36 -18.15
CA LEU A 237 -8.26 -6.30 -17.75
C LEU A 237 -7.11 -6.19 -18.74
N ILE A 238 -5.92 -5.92 -18.22
CA ILE A 238 -4.70 -5.81 -19.02
C ILE A 238 -3.75 -6.91 -18.55
N VAL A 239 -3.41 -7.82 -19.46
CA VAL A 239 -2.48 -8.91 -19.19
C VAL A 239 -1.20 -8.68 -19.99
N PHE A 240 -0.06 -8.66 -19.30
CA PHE A 240 1.26 -8.67 -19.91
C PHE A 240 1.70 -10.13 -20.07
N GLU A 241 1.52 -10.69 -21.26
CA GLU A 241 1.65 -12.13 -21.51
C GLU A 241 3.05 -12.69 -21.19
N ASP A 242 4.08 -11.88 -21.37
CA ASP A 242 5.49 -12.23 -21.14
C ASP A 242 5.97 -12.02 -19.71
N LYS A 243 5.16 -11.35 -18.86
CA LYS A 243 5.53 -10.97 -17.49
C LYS A 243 5.01 -11.95 -16.45
N GLY A 244 5.77 -12.05 -15.35
CA GLY A 244 5.37 -12.71 -14.12
C GLY A 244 4.72 -11.75 -13.13
N HIS A 245 4.98 -11.95 -11.83
CA HIS A 245 4.46 -11.12 -10.75
C HIS A 245 4.96 -9.66 -10.77
N ASP A 246 6.03 -9.39 -11.49
CA ASP A 246 6.59 -8.05 -11.75
C ASP A 246 5.72 -7.20 -12.68
N ALA A 247 4.76 -7.79 -13.41
CA ALA A 247 3.78 -7.09 -14.24
C ALA A 247 3.08 -5.93 -13.49
N GLY A 248 2.84 -6.10 -12.20
CA GLY A 248 2.22 -5.07 -11.37
C GLY A 248 3.02 -3.78 -11.20
N ARG A 249 4.30 -3.77 -11.59
CA ARG A 249 5.15 -2.57 -11.54
C ARG A 249 5.17 -1.80 -12.86
N VAL A 250 4.81 -2.45 -13.96
CA VAL A 250 4.89 -1.86 -15.31
C VAL A 250 4.07 -0.58 -15.44
N PRO A 251 2.79 -0.53 -15.03
CA PRO A 251 1.98 0.68 -15.17
C PRO A 251 2.53 1.86 -14.37
N TYR A 252 3.13 1.62 -13.21
CA TYR A 252 3.68 2.68 -12.36
C TYR A 252 4.86 3.43 -12.99
N GLY A 253 5.54 2.87 -13.99
CA GLY A 253 6.57 3.53 -14.77
C GLY A 253 6.04 4.41 -15.91
N GLN A 254 4.74 4.40 -16.18
CA GLN A 254 4.12 5.03 -17.35
C GLN A 254 3.29 6.26 -16.96
N PRO A 255 3.62 7.47 -17.45
CA PRO A 255 2.82 8.68 -17.20
C PRO A 255 1.36 8.53 -17.65
N GLU A 256 1.11 7.78 -18.74
CA GLU A 256 -0.21 7.53 -19.32
C GLU A 256 -1.15 6.79 -18.36
N PHE A 257 -0.60 5.89 -17.53
CA PHE A 257 -1.34 5.24 -16.46
C PHE A 257 -1.94 6.26 -15.49
N PHE A 258 -1.13 7.22 -15.06
CA PHE A 258 -1.59 8.26 -14.14
C PHE A 258 -2.55 9.23 -14.82
N LYS A 259 -2.31 9.63 -16.07
CA LYS A 259 -3.26 10.45 -16.83
C LYS A 259 -4.63 9.80 -16.89
N TRP A 260 -4.68 8.48 -17.19
CA TRP A 260 -5.93 7.73 -17.19
C TRP A 260 -6.56 7.72 -15.79
N LEU A 261 -5.82 7.35 -14.75
CA LEU A 261 -6.35 7.21 -13.39
C LEU A 261 -6.97 8.53 -12.91
N PHE A 262 -6.26 9.64 -13.09
CA PHE A 262 -6.67 10.96 -12.63
C PHE A 262 -7.66 11.70 -13.56
N SER A 263 -7.97 11.15 -14.73
CA SER A 263 -9.01 11.70 -15.64
C SER A 263 -10.43 11.47 -15.10
N HIS A 264 -10.59 10.60 -14.12
CA HIS A 264 -11.89 10.26 -13.56
C HIS A 264 -12.23 11.16 -12.36
N LYS A 265 -13.51 11.42 -12.19
CA LYS A 265 -14.08 12.08 -11.02
C LYS A 265 -15.31 11.30 -10.57
N ARG A 266 -15.50 11.17 -9.26
CA ARG A 266 -16.68 10.53 -8.70
C ARG A 266 -17.92 11.34 -9.10
N LYS A 267 -18.91 10.69 -9.67
CA LYS A 267 -20.23 11.29 -9.88
C LYS A 267 -21.02 11.17 -8.58
N LYS A 268 -21.59 12.28 -8.15
CA LYS A 268 -22.57 12.32 -7.03
C LYS A 268 -23.83 11.56 -7.40
#